data_c5fafe1e0e168c7c66fa9d185b340d7f
#
_entry.id   c5fafe1e0e168c7c66fa9d185b340d7f
#
_cell.length_a   1.000
_cell.length_b   1.000
_cell.length_c   1.000
_cell.angle_alpha   90.00
_cell.angle_beta   90.00
_cell.angle_gamma   90.00
#
_symmetry.space_group_name_H-M   'P 1'
#
loop_
_entity.id
_entity.type
_entity.pdbx_description
1 polymer ?
#
loop_
_entity_poly.entity_id
_entity_poly.type
_entity_poly.pdbx_seq_one_letter_code
_entity_poly.pdbx_strand_id
1 'polypeptide(L)'
;MHNILIVDNESLHTQEIALLFPGKKITICQYTDIPETLNYDLIVLSGWSHYSVVQRPSHYTKELALIKKTKIPLLWICLGCQLIAHAFGSQLTLMPNKLIKEIEIRNWLDKQHYKVFEAHKYAVTTLGKELKWVAKSIYWYEIIRHKTRPIRWFQFHPEVDIKHTQGKKILQEVLHSIV
;
A
#
# COMPACT_ATOMS: atom_id res chain seq x y z
N MET A 1 2.35 17.56 7.72
CA MET A 1 3.05 16.64 6.82
C MET A 1 3.71 17.45 5.71
N HIS A 2 5.06 17.52 5.68
CA HIS A 2 5.83 18.28 4.71
C HIS A 2 6.82 17.41 3.93
N ASN A 3 7.51 16.51 4.62
CA ASN A 3 8.55 15.66 4.05
C ASN A 3 8.03 14.23 3.87
N ILE A 4 8.08 13.70 2.66
CA ILE A 4 7.61 12.35 2.34
C ILE A 4 8.75 11.56 1.71
N LEU A 5 8.97 10.34 2.19
CA LEU A 5 9.84 9.36 1.55
C LEU A 5 8.97 8.41 0.73
N ILE A 6 9.30 8.25 -0.53
CA ILE A 6 8.76 7.20 -1.39
C ILE A 6 9.85 6.15 -1.59
N VAL A 7 9.59 4.93 -1.13
CA VAL A 7 10.43 3.77 -1.40
C VAL A 7 9.94 3.13 -2.68
N ASP A 8 10.79 3.15 -3.68
CA ASP A 8 10.48 2.63 -5.00
C ASP A 8 10.82 1.14 -5.11
N ASN A 9 9.80 0.33 -5.28
CA ASN A 9 9.87 -1.11 -5.53
C ASN A 9 9.90 -1.43 -7.03
N GLU A 10 10.62 -0.62 -7.82
CA GLU A 10 10.66 -0.72 -9.29
C GLU A 10 9.27 -0.50 -9.93
N SER A 11 8.47 0.40 -9.35
CA SER A 11 7.15 0.71 -9.86
C SER A 11 7.22 1.52 -11.15
N LEU A 12 6.40 1.15 -12.12
CA LEU A 12 6.19 1.96 -13.33
C LEU A 12 5.47 3.29 -13.02
N HIS A 13 4.88 3.43 -11.82
CA HIS A 13 4.03 4.54 -11.42
C HIS A 13 4.60 5.35 -10.25
N THR A 14 5.91 5.27 -9.99
CA THR A 14 6.52 5.99 -8.86
C THR A 14 6.35 7.50 -8.97
N GLN A 15 6.40 8.06 -10.18
CA GLN A 15 6.17 9.49 -10.40
C GLN A 15 4.71 9.89 -10.17
N GLU A 16 3.78 9.07 -10.61
CA GLU A 16 2.34 9.26 -10.36
C GLU A 16 2.03 9.20 -8.86
N ILE A 17 2.72 8.33 -8.10
CA ILE A 17 2.62 8.32 -6.63
C ILE A 17 3.09 9.66 -6.05
N ALA A 18 4.19 10.23 -6.55
CA ALA A 18 4.67 11.53 -6.07
C ALA A 18 3.65 12.66 -6.35
N LEU A 19 2.96 12.62 -7.48
CA LEU A 19 1.90 13.57 -7.85
C LEU A 19 0.65 13.51 -6.95
N LEU A 20 0.48 12.44 -6.18
CA LEU A 20 -0.60 12.35 -5.17
C LEU A 20 -0.41 13.32 -4.00
N PHE A 21 0.79 13.89 -3.84
CA PHE A 21 1.18 14.73 -2.71
C PHE A 21 1.60 16.16 -3.15
N PRO A 22 0.73 16.95 -3.77
CA PRO A 22 1.08 18.26 -4.29
C PRO A 22 1.56 19.19 -3.19
N GLY A 23 2.62 19.96 -3.47
CA GLY A 23 3.19 20.94 -2.54
C GLY A 23 4.00 20.33 -1.38
N LYS A 24 4.30 19.02 -1.42
CA LYS A 24 5.14 18.35 -0.43
C LYS A 24 6.56 18.17 -0.94
N LYS A 25 7.53 18.12 -0.02
CA LYS A 25 8.91 17.75 -0.34
C LYS A 25 8.99 16.22 -0.44
N ILE A 26 9.29 15.73 -1.63
CA ILE A 26 9.37 14.30 -1.93
C ILE A 26 10.82 13.87 -2.05
N THR A 27 11.18 12.81 -1.37
CA THR A 27 12.42 12.06 -1.56
C THR A 27 12.05 10.68 -2.08
N ILE A 28 12.68 10.25 -3.16
CA ILE A 28 12.50 8.89 -3.71
C ILE A 28 13.81 8.14 -3.52
N CYS A 29 13.74 6.93 -2.99
CA CYS A 29 14.87 6.01 -2.91
C CYS A 29 14.45 4.63 -3.40
N GLN A 30 15.42 3.84 -3.87
CA GLN A 30 15.18 2.43 -4.16
C GLN A 30 15.01 1.64 -2.86
N TYR A 31 14.24 0.55 -2.90
CA TYR A 31 14.03 -0.32 -1.73
C TYR A 31 15.34 -0.91 -1.16
N THR A 32 16.39 -0.99 -1.97
CA THR A 32 17.74 -1.38 -1.57
C THR A 32 18.50 -0.29 -0.79
N ASP A 33 18.09 0.98 -0.96
CA ASP A 33 18.83 2.17 -0.51
C ASP A 33 18.06 3.00 0.53
N ILE A 34 17.19 2.35 1.28
CA ILE A 34 16.42 3.01 2.35
C ILE A 34 17.39 3.64 3.35
N PRO A 35 17.29 4.96 3.65
CA PRO A 35 18.18 5.64 4.58
C PRO A 35 18.09 5.04 5.99
N GLU A 36 19.23 4.93 6.67
CA GLU A 36 19.28 4.47 8.06
C GLU A 36 18.60 5.46 9.02
N THR A 37 18.79 6.76 8.78
CA THR A 37 18.14 7.83 9.54
C THR A 37 16.93 8.34 8.78
N LEU A 38 15.77 8.26 9.40
CA LEU A 38 14.49 8.64 8.81
C LEU A 38 13.97 9.91 9.48
N ASN A 39 13.94 11.00 8.74
CA ASN A 39 13.35 12.27 9.15
C ASN A 39 12.24 12.68 8.16
N TYR A 40 11.16 11.90 8.17
CA TYR A 40 10.02 12.06 7.29
C TYR A 40 8.73 12.04 8.08
N ASP A 41 7.71 12.73 7.57
CA ASP A 41 6.37 12.76 8.18
C ASP A 41 5.51 11.58 7.69
N LEU A 42 5.85 11.03 6.53
CA LEU A 42 5.17 9.88 5.91
C LEU A 42 6.18 9.09 5.09
N ILE A 43 6.04 7.79 5.12
CA ILE A 43 6.74 6.88 4.20
C ILE A 43 5.70 6.18 3.33
N VAL A 44 5.90 6.22 2.02
CA VAL A 44 5.07 5.53 1.04
C VAL A 44 5.89 4.42 0.41
N LEU A 45 5.40 3.19 0.43
CA LEU A 45 6.01 2.09 -0.28
C LEU A 45 5.21 1.81 -1.55
N SER A 46 5.89 1.89 -2.70
CA SER A 46 5.26 1.72 -4.01
C SER A 46 4.80 0.29 -4.25
N GLY A 47 3.91 0.12 -5.21
CA GLY A 47 3.60 -1.17 -5.79
C GLY A 47 4.74 -1.71 -6.64
N TRP A 48 4.48 -2.82 -7.28
CA TRP A 48 5.31 -3.49 -8.30
C TRP A 48 6.74 -3.85 -7.86
N SER A 49 7.05 -5.12 -8.03
CA SER A 49 8.39 -5.68 -8.16
C SER A 49 8.29 -6.94 -9.02
N HIS A 50 9.39 -7.32 -9.61
CA HIS A 50 9.51 -8.57 -10.36
C HIS A 50 9.33 -9.81 -9.48
N TYR A 51 9.48 -9.67 -8.15
CA TYR A 51 9.41 -10.77 -7.21
C TYR A 51 8.31 -10.55 -6.17
N SER A 52 7.55 -11.61 -5.84
CA SER A 52 6.64 -11.57 -4.71
C SER A 52 7.39 -11.75 -3.39
N VAL A 53 6.88 -11.15 -2.32
CA VAL A 53 7.42 -11.33 -0.97
C VAL A 53 7.35 -12.80 -0.52
N VAL A 54 6.38 -13.56 -1.02
CA VAL A 54 6.23 -14.99 -0.69
C VAL A 54 7.35 -15.81 -1.30
N GLN A 55 7.75 -15.49 -2.53
CA GLN A 55 8.81 -16.22 -3.24
C GLN A 55 10.21 -15.84 -2.79
N ARG A 56 10.43 -14.56 -2.49
CA ARG A 56 11.75 -14.03 -2.14
C ARG A 56 11.69 -13.03 -0.97
N PRO A 57 11.35 -13.45 0.24
CA PRO A 57 11.25 -12.54 1.39
C PRO A 57 12.58 -11.86 1.73
N SER A 58 13.71 -12.51 1.49
CA SER A 58 15.06 -11.95 1.71
C SER A 58 15.36 -10.71 0.84
N HIS A 59 14.69 -10.58 -0.29
CA HIS A 59 14.82 -9.42 -1.18
C HIS A 59 14.33 -8.12 -0.51
N TYR A 60 13.39 -8.22 0.41
CA TYR A 60 12.72 -7.12 1.09
C TYR A 60 13.17 -6.93 2.55
N THR A 61 14.37 -7.39 2.92
CA THR A 61 14.82 -7.39 4.32
C THR A 61 14.81 -5.99 4.93
N LYS A 62 15.25 -4.96 4.21
CA LYS A 62 15.26 -3.56 4.69
C LYS A 62 13.84 -3.03 4.91
N GLU A 63 12.94 -3.26 3.97
CA GLU A 63 11.54 -2.85 4.10
C GLU A 63 10.81 -3.59 5.22
N LEU A 64 11.00 -4.90 5.33
CA LEU A 64 10.42 -5.68 6.42
C LEU A 64 10.92 -5.22 7.79
N ALA A 65 12.20 -4.82 7.89
CA ALA A 65 12.76 -4.22 9.08
C ALA A 65 12.15 -2.83 9.36
N LEU A 66 12.02 -1.99 8.33
CA LEU A 66 11.36 -0.69 8.40
C LEU A 66 9.92 -0.82 8.92
N ILE A 67 9.12 -1.73 8.34
CA ILE A 67 7.74 -1.98 8.74
C ILE A 67 7.65 -2.32 10.23
N LYS A 68 8.52 -3.18 10.70
CA LYS A 68 8.48 -3.65 12.10
C LYS A 68 8.89 -2.58 13.10
N LYS A 69 9.83 -1.70 12.74
CA LYS A 69 10.51 -0.79 13.68
C LYS A 69 9.98 0.64 13.65
N THR A 70 9.57 1.16 12.48
CA THR A 70 9.22 2.59 12.36
C THR A 70 7.97 2.96 13.14
N LYS A 71 7.98 4.17 13.68
CA LYS A 71 6.80 4.85 14.25
C LYS A 71 6.24 5.90 13.29
N ILE A 72 6.95 6.18 12.19
CA ILE A 72 6.50 7.10 11.15
C ILE A 72 5.27 6.49 10.46
N PRO A 73 4.25 7.30 10.13
CA PRO A 73 3.13 6.86 9.32
C PRO A 73 3.58 6.14 8.04
N LEU A 74 2.99 4.99 7.76
CA LEU A 74 3.26 4.19 6.58
C LEU A 74 2.03 4.08 5.70
N LEU A 75 2.21 4.37 4.43
CA LEU A 75 1.23 4.15 3.38
C LEU A 75 1.80 3.19 2.34
N TRP A 76 0.97 2.28 1.84
CA TRP A 76 1.40 1.23 0.94
C TRP A 76 0.43 1.03 -0.20
N ILE A 77 0.99 0.68 -1.35
CA ILE A 77 0.25 0.48 -2.57
C ILE A 77 0.60 -0.91 -3.14
N CYS A 78 -0.38 -1.71 -3.45
CA CYS A 78 -0.29 -2.99 -4.15
C CYS A 78 0.73 -3.98 -3.52
N LEU A 79 1.96 -4.11 -4.04
CA LEU A 79 2.99 -5.00 -3.49
C LEU A 79 3.28 -4.67 -2.02
N GLY A 80 3.30 -3.41 -1.67
CA GLY A 80 3.45 -2.99 -0.29
C GLY A 80 2.39 -3.61 0.62
N CYS A 81 1.16 -3.82 0.14
CA CYS A 81 0.13 -4.59 0.83
C CYS A 81 0.62 -6.00 1.20
N GLN A 82 1.27 -6.67 0.28
CA GLN A 82 1.80 -8.02 0.49
C GLN A 82 2.94 -8.03 1.51
N LEU A 83 3.80 -7.00 1.50
CA LEU A 83 4.91 -6.88 2.47
C LEU A 83 4.40 -6.69 3.90
N ILE A 84 3.41 -5.82 4.13
CA ILE A 84 2.79 -5.69 5.46
C ILE A 84 2.07 -6.98 5.85
N ALA A 85 1.28 -7.52 4.94
CA ALA A 85 0.57 -8.77 5.20
C ALA A 85 1.55 -9.85 5.68
N HIS A 86 2.67 -10.00 4.98
CA HIS A 86 3.73 -10.92 5.35
C HIS A 86 4.37 -10.56 6.70
N ALA A 87 4.72 -9.28 6.92
CA ALA A 87 5.36 -8.81 8.15
C ALA A 87 4.53 -9.05 9.42
N PHE A 88 3.19 -9.03 9.29
CA PHE A 88 2.23 -9.23 10.38
C PHE A 88 1.52 -10.59 10.33
N GLY A 89 2.08 -11.57 9.60
CA GLY A 89 1.61 -12.94 9.62
C GLY A 89 0.25 -13.19 8.95
N SER A 90 -0.10 -12.37 7.96
CA SER A 90 -1.26 -12.61 7.10
C SER A 90 -0.98 -13.68 6.06
N GLN A 91 -2.02 -14.31 5.54
CA GLN A 91 -1.91 -15.26 4.43
C GLN A 91 -2.08 -14.53 3.09
N LEU A 92 -1.17 -14.84 2.18
CA LEU A 92 -1.18 -14.39 0.80
C LEU A 92 -1.47 -15.56 -0.12
N THR A 93 -2.45 -15.41 -0.98
CA THR A 93 -2.86 -16.45 -1.94
C THR A 93 -2.54 -16.00 -3.35
N LEU A 94 -1.87 -16.87 -4.10
CA LEU A 94 -1.66 -16.69 -5.53
C LEU A 94 -2.99 -16.86 -6.26
N MET A 95 -3.36 -15.88 -7.06
CA MET A 95 -4.57 -15.97 -7.90
C MET A 95 -4.28 -16.77 -9.18
N PRO A 96 -5.28 -17.45 -9.74
CA PRO A 96 -5.11 -18.22 -10.99
C PRO A 96 -4.60 -17.35 -12.14
N ASN A 97 -5.10 -16.11 -12.22
CA ASN A 97 -4.69 -15.13 -13.23
C ASN A 97 -4.32 -13.81 -12.57
N LYS A 98 -3.38 -13.05 -13.18
CA LYS A 98 -3.12 -11.67 -12.80
C LYS A 98 -4.39 -10.85 -13.03
N LEU A 99 -4.88 -10.19 -12.00
CA LEU A 99 -5.98 -9.27 -12.10
C LEU A 99 -5.47 -7.94 -12.66
N ILE A 100 -6.09 -7.45 -13.73
CA ILE A 100 -5.91 -6.11 -14.27
C ILE A 100 -7.28 -5.62 -14.68
N LYS A 101 -7.99 -4.93 -13.80
CA LYS A 101 -9.33 -4.41 -14.09
C LYS A 101 -9.80 -3.41 -13.05
N GLU A 102 -10.87 -2.71 -13.36
CA GLU A 102 -11.65 -1.97 -12.37
C GLU A 102 -12.53 -2.94 -11.58
N ILE A 103 -12.56 -2.76 -10.26
CA ILE A 103 -13.47 -3.48 -9.37
C ILE A 103 -14.22 -2.54 -8.47
N GLU A 104 -15.33 -3.02 -7.95
CA GLU A 104 -16.10 -2.33 -6.92
C GLU A 104 -15.67 -2.80 -5.54
N ILE A 105 -15.40 -1.84 -4.65
CA ILE A 105 -15.11 -2.08 -3.25
C ILE A 105 -16.16 -1.44 -2.36
N ARG A 106 -16.44 -2.07 -1.22
CA ARG A 106 -17.26 -1.50 -0.17
C ARG A 106 -16.37 -1.00 0.96
N ASN A 107 -16.43 0.29 1.22
CA ASN A 107 -15.75 0.91 2.35
C ASN A 107 -16.62 0.77 3.60
N TRP A 108 -16.02 0.23 4.67
CA TRP A 108 -16.74 0.01 5.93
C TRP A 108 -17.01 1.30 6.71
N LEU A 109 -16.19 2.33 6.54
CA LEU A 109 -16.29 3.57 7.32
C LEU A 109 -17.52 4.39 6.94
N ASP A 110 -17.79 4.53 5.65
CA ASP A 110 -18.90 5.32 5.10
C ASP A 110 -20.01 4.48 4.44
N LYS A 111 -19.78 3.16 4.36
CA LYS A 111 -20.69 2.18 3.71
C LYS A 111 -20.92 2.42 2.21
N GLN A 112 -20.10 3.29 1.60
CA GLN A 112 -20.20 3.60 0.18
C GLN A 112 -19.48 2.55 -0.67
N HIS A 113 -19.83 2.52 -1.95
CA HIS A 113 -19.19 1.71 -2.97
C HIS A 113 -18.33 2.60 -3.85
N TYR A 114 -17.13 2.13 -4.15
CA TYR A 114 -16.15 2.84 -4.95
C TYR A 114 -15.59 1.92 -6.03
N LYS A 115 -15.35 2.48 -7.22
CA LYS A 115 -14.58 1.80 -8.26
C LYS A 115 -13.10 2.10 -8.10
N VAL A 116 -12.26 1.07 -8.14
CA VAL A 116 -10.81 1.18 -8.03
C VAL A 116 -10.12 0.34 -9.10
N PHE A 117 -8.90 0.71 -9.43
CA PHE A 117 -8.09 -0.04 -10.41
C PHE A 117 -7.16 -1.03 -9.70
N GLU A 118 -7.18 -2.26 -10.18
CA GLU A 118 -6.40 -3.38 -9.65
C GLU A 118 -5.41 -3.91 -10.68
N ALA A 119 -4.18 -4.21 -10.23
CA ALA A 119 -3.15 -4.82 -11.06
C ALA A 119 -2.24 -5.73 -10.22
N HIS A 120 -2.76 -6.84 -9.72
CA HIS A 120 -1.98 -7.73 -8.84
C HIS A 120 -2.20 -9.21 -9.13
N LYS A 121 -1.32 -10.05 -8.58
CA LYS A 121 -1.32 -11.51 -8.72
C LYS A 121 -1.52 -12.23 -7.39
N TYR A 122 -1.27 -11.56 -6.28
CA TYR A 122 -1.48 -12.09 -4.94
C TYR A 122 -2.52 -11.27 -4.21
N ALA A 123 -3.38 -11.92 -3.45
CA ALA A 123 -4.38 -11.30 -2.60
C ALA A 123 -4.18 -11.69 -1.14
N VAL A 124 -4.53 -10.78 -0.22
CA VAL A 124 -4.56 -11.07 1.21
C VAL A 124 -5.89 -11.74 1.53
N THR A 125 -5.85 -12.98 1.94
CA THR A 125 -7.05 -13.79 2.22
C THR A 125 -7.33 -13.98 3.70
N THR A 126 -6.30 -13.92 4.55
CA THR A 126 -6.44 -13.99 6.00
C THR A 126 -5.58 -12.92 6.64
N LEU A 127 -6.15 -12.16 7.58
CA LEU A 127 -5.42 -11.08 8.26
C LEU A 127 -4.68 -11.58 9.50
N GLY A 128 -3.47 -11.10 9.67
CA GLY A 128 -2.73 -11.25 10.92
C GLY A 128 -3.45 -10.56 12.09
N LYS A 129 -3.16 -11.01 13.31
CA LYS A 129 -3.87 -10.59 14.55
C LYS A 129 -3.85 -9.08 14.82
N GLU A 130 -2.79 -8.39 14.37
CA GLU A 130 -2.61 -6.94 14.58
C GLU A 130 -3.31 -6.08 13.53
N LEU A 131 -3.90 -6.70 12.52
CA LEU A 131 -4.49 -6.04 11.37
C LEU A 131 -6.01 -6.02 11.43
N LYS A 132 -6.59 -5.02 10.74
CA LYS A 132 -8.04 -4.86 10.57
C LYS A 132 -8.32 -4.34 9.16
N TRP A 133 -9.30 -4.94 8.50
CA TRP A 133 -9.75 -4.44 7.21
C TRP A 133 -10.63 -3.17 7.37
N VAL A 134 -10.59 -2.31 6.35
CA VAL A 134 -11.37 -1.08 6.22
C VAL A 134 -12.29 -1.17 5.01
N ALA A 135 -11.80 -1.70 3.91
CA ALA A 135 -12.60 -1.95 2.72
C ALA A 135 -12.32 -3.35 2.15
N LYS A 136 -13.31 -3.91 1.51
CA LYS A 136 -13.20 -5.18 0.80
C LYS A 136 -14.05 -5.18 -0.47
N SER A 137 -13.59 -5.96 -1.46
CA SER A 137 -14.39 -6.40 -2.59
C SER A 137 -15.13 -7.71 -2.27
N ILE A 138 -15.81 -8.27 -3.25
CA ILE A 138 -16.37 -9.62 -3.15
C ILE A 138 -15.29 -10.71 -3.10
N TYR A 139 -14.03 -10.37 -3.42
CA TYR A 139 -12.92 -11.32 -3.55
C TYR A 139 -12.01 -11.34 -2.33
N TRP A 140 -11.55 -10.18 -1.83
CA TRP A 140 -10.52 -10.05 -0.79
C TRP A 140 -10.54 -8.69 -0.08
N TYR A 141 -9.53 -8.45 0.77
CA TYR A 141 -9.35 -7.20 1.49
C TYR A 141 -8.62 -6.17 0.63
N GLU A 142 -9.21 -4.97 0.48
CA GLU A 142 -8.73 -3.90 -0.40
C GLU A 142 -8.04 -2.77 0.35
N ILE A 143 -8.56 -2.41 1.51
CA ILE A 143 -7.92 -1.46 2.42
C ILE A 143 -7.79 -2.12 3.77
N ILE A 144 -6.56 -2.13 4.27
CA ILE A 144 -6.27 -2.70 5.57
C ILE A 144 -5.50 -1.67 6.40
N ARG A 145 -5.64 -1.73 7.72
CA ARG A 145 -4.90 -0.91 8.67
C ARG A 145 -4.33 -1.75 9.80
N HIS A 146 -3.25 -1.27 10.40
CA HIS A 146 -2.82 -1.76 11.70
C HIS A 146 -3.77 -1.25 12.79
N LYS A 147 -4.01 -2.04 13.83
CA LYS A 147 -4.96 -1.70 14.92
C LYS A 147 -4.53 -0.48 15.73
N THR A 148 -3.23 -0.33 16.01
CA THR A 148 -2.67 0.69 16.92
C THR A 148 -1.62 1.59 16.28
N ARG A 149 -0.96 1.19 15.19
CA ARG A 149 0.08 1.97 14.51
C ARG A 149 -0.51 2.74 13.31
N PRO A 150 0.06 3.88 12.92
CA PRO A 150 -0.40 4.67 11.77
C PRO A 150 0.03 4.01 10.44
N ILE A 151 -0.38 2.77 10.24
CA ILE A 151 -0.10 1.99 9.04
C ILE A 151 -1.40 1.76 8.29
N ARG A 152 -1.40 2.13 7.00
CA ARG A 152 -2.50 1.94 6.07
C ARG A 152 -1.97 1.38 4.77
N TRP A 153 -2.78 0.58 4.10
CA TRP A 153 -2.42 0.11 2.77
C TRP A 153 -3.62 -0.13 1.87
N PHE A 154 -3.34 -0.02 0.58
CA PHE A 154 -4.27 -0.25 -0.50
C PHE A 154 -3.79 -1.42 -1.36
N GLN A 155 -4.66 -2.38 -1.63
CA GLN A 155 -4.39 -3.43 -2.60
C GLN A 155 -4.46 -2.87 -4.02
N PHE A 156 -5.36 -1.93 -4.27
CA PHE A 156 -5.54 -1.24 -5.53
C PHE A 156 -4.51 -0.12 -5.76
N HIS A 157 -4.53 0.48 -6.94
CA HIS A 157 -3.63 1.52 -7.39
C HIS A 157 -4.31 2.90 -7.38
N PRO A 158 -4.23 3.68 -6.31
CA PRO A 158 -4.82 5.02 -6.24
C PRO A 158 -4.11 6.04 -7.13
N GLU A 159 -2.86 5.76 -7.52
CA GLU A 159 -2.06 6.59 -8.41
C GLU A 159 -2.44 6.45 -9.89
N VAL A 160 -3.10 5.37 -10.25
CA VAL A 160 -3.54 5.14 -11.62
C VAL A 160 -4.85 5.90 -11.85
N ASP A 161 -4.76 7.02 -12.55
CA ASP A 161 -5.89 7.89 -12.84
C ASP A 161 -6.65 7.39 -14.06
N ILE A 162 -7.53 6.42 -13.85
CA ILE A 162 -8.46 5.96 -14.88
C ILE A 162 -9.78 6.70 -14.71
N LYS A 163 -10.30 7.21 -15.82
CA LYS A 163 -11.62 7.84 -15.87
C LYS A 163 -12.66 6.93 -15.20
N HIS A 164 -13.38 7.46 -14.21
CA HIS A 164 -14.38 6.77 -13.39
C HIS A 164 -13.88 5.98 -12.18
N THR A 165 -12.59 5.93 -11.87
CA THR A 165 -12.12 5.38 -10.59
C THR A 165 -12.06 6.45 -9.51
N GLN A 166 -12.23 6.02 -8.24
CA GLN A 166 -12.19 6.91 -7.07
C GLN A 166 -10.99 6.61 -6.15
N GLY A 167 -9.98 5.90 -6.61
CA GLY A 167 -8.81 5.53 -5.82
C GLY A 167 -8.12 6.74 -5.18
N LYS A 168 -7.94 7.83 -5.94
CA LYS A 168 -7.34 9.09 -5.48
C LYS A 168 -8.16 9.77 -4.38
N LYS A 169 -9.48 9.79 -4.51
CA LYS A 169 -10.39 10.31 -3.47
C LYS A 169 -10.25 9.54 -2.16
N ILE A 170 -10.29 8.21 -2.24
CA ILE A 170 -10.13 7.34 -1.07
C ILE A 170 -8.78 7.56 -0.39
N LEU A 171 -7.71 7.69 -1.17
CA LEU A 171 -6.38 7.99 -0.64
C LEU A 171 -6.39 9.29 0.18
N GLN A 172 -6.98 10.36 -0.34
CA GLN A 172 -7.07 11.65 0.36
C GLN A 172 -7.81 11.52 1.69
N GLU A 173 -8.94 10.83 1.72
CA GLU A 173 -9.70 10.56 2.96
C GLU A 173 -8.88 9.76 3.98
N VAL A 174 -8.16 8.75 3.52
CA VAL A 174 -7.30 7.94 4.39
C VAL A 174 -6.14 8.76 4.94
N LEU A 175 -5.51 9.63 4.14
CA LEU A 175 -4.41 10.49 4.58
C LEU A 175 -4.85 11.44 5.71
N HIS A 176 -6.05 12.00 5.66
CA HIS A 176 -6.61 12.83 6.74
C HIS A 176 -6.79 12.05 8.06
N SER A 177 -6.87 10.72 8.00
CA SER A 177 -7.03 9.85 9.18
C SER A 177 -5.72 9.35 9.80
N ILE A 178 -4.58 9.60 9.13
CA ILE A 178 -3.27 9.10 9.56
C ILE A 178 -2.42 10.20 10.22
N VAL A 179 -2.71 11.45 9.88
CA VAL A 179 -1.94 12.66 10.29
C VAL A 179 -2.62 13.38 11.44
#